data_a215c40be283527af58d635195c1e31e
#
_entry.id   a215c40be283527af58d635195c1e31e
#
_cell.length_a   1.000
_cell.length_b   1.000
_cell.length_c   1.000
_cell.angle_alpha   90.00
_cell.angle_beta   90.00
_cell.angle_gamma   90.00
#
_symmetry.space_group_name_H-M   'P 1'
#
loop_
_entity.id
_entity.type
_entity.pdbx_description
1 polymer ?
#
loop_
_entity_poly.entity_id
_entity_poly.type
_entity_poly.pdbx_seq_one_letter_code
_entity_poly.pdbx_strand_id
1 'polypeptide(L)'
;MIAIINGNIVQEHGILKDHALLIEQERIYDIVPQAKLASMRIDEVYNAYGGYITPGFIDMHSDHIEAMAAPRPSSIMDMELAVYEFEKECCTHGITTMFHSVSIWEGVGASPMRRPELVRQLADIIEKSHTQLHLIHHRFHMRFEIDNQKQFPLMLDYLRQKRVHLISFMDHTPGQGQDRNIEVY
;
A
#
# COMPACT_ATOMS: atom_id res chain seq x y z
N MET A 1 3.17 8.24 -27.03
CA MET A 1 3.20 6.80 -26.66
C MET A 1 4.60 6.44 -26.20
N ILE A 2 4.72 5.71 -25.10
CA ILE A 2 5.99 5.20 -24.55
C ILE A 2 6.08 3.71 -24.88
N ALA A 3 7.28 3.22 -25.20
CA ALA A 3 7.54 1.80 -25.40
C ALA A 3 8.60 1.30 -24.43
N ILE A 4 8.34 0.19 -23.72
CA ILE A 4 9.35 -0.53 -22.94
C ILE A 4 9.74 -1.77 -23.76
N ILE A 5 11.04 -1.88 -24.07
CA ILE A 5 11.60 -2.89 -24.96
C ILE A 5 12.65 -3.76 -24.28
N ASN A 6 13.03 -4.85 -24.94
CA ASN A 6 14.10 -5.76 -24.50
C ASN A 6 13.91 -6.29 -23.07
N GLY A 7 12.66 -6.52 -22.67
CA GLY A 7 12.32 -7.09 -21.37
C GLY A 7 11.55 -8.39 -21.48
N ASN A 8 11.48 -9.08 -20.37
CA ASN A 8 10.69 -10.29 -20.18
C ASN A 8 9.35 -9.89 -19.54
N ILE A 9 8.29 -9.75 -20.33
CA ILE A 9 6.99 -9.29 -19.85
C ILE A 9 6.31 -10.43 -19.10
N VAL A 10 6.08 -10.25 -17.81
CA VAL A 10 5.41 -11.24 -16.96
C VAL A 10 3.90 -11.12 -17.12
N GLN A 11 3.26 -12.22 -17.48
CA GLN A 11 1.81 -12.35 -17.63
C GLN A 11 1.28 -13.47 -16.72
N GLU A 12 -0.04 -13.57 -16.58
CA GLU A 12 -0.71 -14.57 -15.75
C GLU A 12 -0.27 -16.01 -16.07
N HIS A 13 -0.05 -16.31 -17.35
CA HIS A 13 0.24 -17.68 -17.80
C HIS A 13 1.67 -17.87 -18.30
N GLY A 14 2.58 -16.92 -18.07
CA GLY A 14 3.97 -17.08 -18.49
C GLY A 14 4.69 -15.78 -18.77
N ILE A 15 5.84 -15.91 -19.44
CA ILE A 15 6.72 -14.81 -19.79
C ILE A 15 6.71 -14.61 -21.30
N LEU A 16 6.38 -13.42 -21.73
CA LEU A 16 6.41 -13.02 -23.13
C LEU A 16 7.73 -12.33 -23.46
N LYS A 17 8.47 -12.88 -24.42
CA LYS A 17 9.73 -12.34 -24.93
C LYS A 17 9.54 -11.69 -26.30
N ASP A 18 10.52 -10.88 -26.71
CA ASP A 18 10.56 -10.22 -28.03
C ASP A 18 9.34 -9.32 -28.32
N HIS A 19 8.70 -8.85 -27.25
CA HIS A 19 7.59 -7.92 -27.31
C HIS A 19 7.93 -6.61 -26.61
N ALA A 20 7.24 -5.56 -27.01
CA ALA A 20 7.27 -4.25 -26.37
C ALA A 20 5.97 -4.02 -25.62
N LEU A 21 6.06 -3.46 -24.42
CA LEU A 21 4.93 -2.93 -23.68
C LEU A 21 4.74 -1.47 -24.09
N LEU A 22 3.54 -1.15 -24.59
CA LEU A 22 3.18 0.20 -24.99
C LEU A 22 2.35 0.87 -23.91
N ILE A 23 2.70 2.11 -23.60
CA ILE A 23 2.00 2.94 -22.62
C ILE A 23 1.55 4.22 -23.29
N GLU A 24 0.28 4.55 -23.10
CA GLU A 24 -0.28 5.82 -23.54
C GLU A 24 -0.95 6.49 -22.34
N GLN A 25 -0.55 7.73 -22.07
CA GLN A 25 -0.91 8.43 -20.83
C GLN A 25 -0.45 7.59 -19.61
N GLU A 26 -1.36 7.16 -18.76
CA GLU A 26 -1.10 6.39 -17.53
C GLU A 26 -1.59 4.93 -17.65
N ARG A 27 -1.77 4.42 -18.87
CA ARG A 27 -2.35 3.09 -19.11
C ARG A 27 -1.50 2.26 -20.04
N ILE A 28 -1.48 0.96 -19.79
CA ILE A 28 -1.00 -0.01 -20.75
C ILE A 28 -1.93 0.06 -21.96
N TYR A 29 -1.36 0.44 -23.11
CA TYR A 29 -2.10 0.53 -24.37
C TYR A 29 -2.18 -0.82 -25.08
N ASP A 30 -1.01 -1.47 -25.25
CA ASP A 30 -0.93 -2.76 -25.94
C ASP A 30 0.40 -3.47 -25.63
N ILE A 31 0.49 -4.73 -25.97
CA ILE A 31 1.73 -5.51 -26.00
C ILE A 31 1.90 -6.05 -27.40
N VAL A 32 2.93 -5.61 -28.08
CA VAL A 32 3.16 -5.92 -29.51
C VAL A 32 4.54 -6.54 -29.74
N PRO A 33 4.72 -7.39 -30.79
CA PRO A 33 6.05 -7.80 -31.18
C PRO A 33 6.95 -6.59 -31.47
N GLN A 34 8.19 -6.57 -30.97
CA GLN A 34 9.09 -5.41 -31.10
C GLN A 34 9.31 -5.00 -32.58
N ALA A 35 9.26 -5.95 -33.49
CA ALA A 35 9.38 -5.67 -34.93
C ALA A 35 8.31 -4.70 -35.46
N LYS A 36 7.13 -4.60 -34.80
CA LYS A 36 6.06 -3.68 -35.21
C LYS A 36 6.35 -2.22 -34.85
N LEU A 37 7.29 -1.95 -33.93
CA LEU A 37 7.59 -0.58 -33.50
C LEU A 37 8.05 0.33 -34.62
N ALA A 38 8.74 -0.22 -35.66
CA ALA A 38 9.22 0.56 -36.80
C ALA A 38 8.07 1.24 -37.60
N SER A 39 6.85 0.73 -37.49
CA SER A 39 5.66 1.29 -38.15
C SER A 39 4.79 2.15 -37.22
N MET A 40 5.22 2.37 -35.97
CA MET A 40 4.45 3.07 -34.95
C MET A 40 5.10 4.40 -34.58
N ARG A 41 4.30 5.36 -34.14
CA ARG A 41 4.80 6.61 -33.59
C ARG A 41 5.08 6.43 -32.10
N ILE A 42 6.36 6.27 -31.75
CA ILE A 42 6.83 6.15 -30.39
C ILE A 42 7.56 7.44 -30.02
N ASP A 43 7.18 8.08 -28.92
CA ASP A 43 7.77 9.34 -28.46
C ASP A 43 8.98 9.07 -27.53
N GLU A 44 8.89 8.01 -26.71
CA GLU A 44 9.95 7.61 -25.77
C GLU A 44 10.15 6.09 -25.76
N VAL A 45 11.39 5.66 -25.58
CA VAL A 45 11.74 4.22 -25.49
C VAL A 45 12.56 3.97 -24.24
N TYR A 46 12.09 3.04 -23.41
CA TYR A 46 12.82 2.52 -22.26
C TYR A 46 13.32 1.11 -22.53
N ASN A 47 14.63 0.90 -22.36
CA ASN A 47 15.24 -0.41 -22.51
C ASN A 47 15.27 -1.15 -21.17
N ALA A 48 14.65 -2.29 -21.08
CA ALA A 48 14.63 -3.13 -19.87
C ALA A 48 15.88 -4.03 -19.76
N TYR A 49 16.81 -4.01 -20.73
CA TYR A 49 18.10 -4.73 -20.70
C TYR A 49 17.99 -6.21 -20.30
N GLY A 50 16.94 -6.91 -20.72
CA GLY A 50 16.69 -8.31 -20.40
C GLY A 50 16.04 -8.52 -19.01
N GLY A 51 15.76 -7.45 -18.28
CA GLY A 51 15.05 -7.52 -17.01
C GLY A 51 13.60 -7.94 -17.15
N TYR A 52 12.93 -8.14 -16.02
CA TYR A 52 11.50 -8.45 -15.99
C TYR A 52 10.67 -7.17 -15.98
N ILE A 53 9.61 -7.18 -16.80
CA ILE A 53 8.58 -6.14 -16.79
C ILE A 53 7.36 -6.74 -16.11
N THR A 54 7.01 -6.22 -14.95
CA THR A 54 5.90 -6.69 -14.12
C THR A 54 4.94 -5.55 -13.82
N PRO A 55 3.66 -5.81 -13.50
CA PRO A 55 2.86 -4.85 -12.75
C PRO A 55 3.55 -4.47 -11.45
N GLY A 56 3.30 -3.25 -10.96
CA GLY A 56 3.76 -2.85 -9.64
C GLY A 56 3.16 -3.74 -8.55
N PHE A 57 3.91 -3.96 -7.47
CA PHE A 57 3.45 -4.80 -6.37
C PHE A 57 2.36 -4.10 -5.56
N ILE A 58 1.41 -4.91 -5.06
CA ILE A 58 0.37 -4.48 -4.14
C ILE A 58 0.67 -5.15 -2.81
N ASP A 59 1.02 -4.35 -1.81
CA ASP A 59 1.15 -4.84 -0.43
C ASP A 59 -0.17 -4.61 0.31
N MET A 60 -0.83 -5.70 0.66
CA MET A 60 -2.15 -5.65 1.29
C MET A 60 -2.10 -5.57 2.81
N HIS A 61 -0.92 -5.67 3.42
CA HIS A 61 -0.79 -5.67 4.88
C HIS A 61 0.59 -5.22 5.33
N SER A 62 0.70 -3.95 5.69
CA SER A 62 1.90 -3.43 6.36
C SER A 62 1.51 -2.43 7.44
N ASP A 63 2.06 -2.60 8.63
CA ASP A 63 1.99 -1.65 9.74
C ASP A 63 3.25 -0.77 9.86
N HIS A 64 4.15 -0.86 8.87
CA HIS A 64 5.43 -0.14 8.89
C HIS A 64 5.28 1.38 9.01
N ILE A 65 4.15 1.94 8.56
CA ILE A 65 3.84 3.37 8.77
C ILE A 65 3.81 3.75 10.25
N GLU A 66 3.46 2.81 11.15
CA GLU A 66 3.50 3.07 12.60
C GLU A 66 4.94 3.33 13.07
N ALA A 67 5.91 2.55 12.56
CA ALA A 67 7.33 2.72 12.88
C ALA A 67 7.92 3.98 12.24
N MET A 68 7.50 4.32 11.03
CA MET A 68 7.92 5.55 10.35
C MET A 68 7.45 6.81 11.07
N ALA A 69 6.17 6.82 11.47
CA ALA A 69 5.58 7.97 12.15
C ALA A 69 5.93 8.06 13.65
N ALA A 70 6.16 6.92 14.30
CA ALA A 70 6.55 6.87 15.71
C ALA A 70 7.80 6.00 15.90
N PRO A 71 8.98 6.46 15.44
CA PRO A 71 10.23 5.69 15.50
C PRO A 71 10.70 5.42 16.94
N ARG A 72 10.14 6.13 17.91
CA ARG A 72 10.33 5.93 19.35
C ARG A 72 9.01 6.19 20.07
N PRO A 73 8.75 5.56 21.23
CA PRO A 73 7.49 5.73 21.97
C PRO A 73 7.16 7.18 22.34
N SER A 74 8.18 8.03 22.50
CA SER A 74 8.05 9.45 22.87
C SER A 74 8.22 10.43 21.70
N SER A 75 8.41 9.92 20.47
CA SER A 75 8.69 10.77 19.30
C SER A 75 7.72 10.45 18.18
N ILE A 76 6.77 11.34 17.98
CA ILE A 76 5.83 11.27 16.86
C ILE A 76 6.28 12.30 15.82
N MET A 77 6.50 11.87 14.60
CA MET A 77 6.83 12.72 13.47
C MET A 77 5.56 13.33 12.86
N ASP A 78 5.74 14.34 12.04
CA ASP A 78 4.66 14.80 11.17
C ASP A 78 4.17 13.67 10.29
N MET A 79 2.87 13.45 10.26
CA MET A 79 2.27 12.29 9.60
C MET A 79 2.36 12.38 8.07
N GLU A 80 2.21 13.57 7.50
CA GLU A 80 2.34 13.77 6.05
C GLU A 80 3.78 13.49 5.61
N LEU A 81 4.76 13.96 6.40
CA LEU A 81 6.17 13.66 6.15
C LEU A 81 6.45 12.16 6.28
N ALA A 82 5.91 11.48 7.29
CA ALA A 82 6.10 10.05 7.47
C ALA A 82 5.53 9.23 6.29
N VAL A 83 4.34 9.60 5.80
CA VAL A 83 3.74 8.97 4.62
C VAL A 83 4.59 9.23 3.38
N TYR A 84 5.10 10.45 3.20
CA TYR A 84 5.95 10.81 2.07
C TYR A 84 7.29 10.05 2.06
N GLU A 85 7.93 9.91 3.22
CA GLU A 85 9.17 9.12 3.31
C GLU A 85 8.91 7.63 3.07
N PHE A 86 7.79 7.12 3.58
CA PHE A 86 7.39 5.73 3.40
C PHE A 86 7.07 5.40 1.93
N GLU A 87 6.38 6.28 1.21
CA GLU A 87 6.08 6.02 -0.21
C GLU A 87 7.35 5.96 -1.08
N LYS A 88 8.40 6.72 -0.75
CA LYS A 88 9.69 6.62 -1.42
C LYS A 88 10.32 5.25 -1.21
N GLU A 89 10.26 4.73 0.01
CA GLU A 89 10.73 3.39 0.33
C GLU A 89 9.94 2.34 -0.44
N CYS A 90 8.60 2.40 -0.43
CA CYS A 90 7.74 1.51 -1.22
C CYS A 90 8.11 1.53 -2.70
N CYS A 91 8.31 2.72 -3.27
CA CYS A 91 8.66 2.91 -4.67
C CYS A 91 9.99 2.22 -5.02
N THR A 92 11.00 2.30 -4.15
CA THR A 92 12.29 1.62 -4.37
C THR A 92 12.21 0.09 -4.33
N HIS A 93 11.17 -0.45 -3.71
CA HIS A 93 10.86 -1.88 -3.67
C HIS A 93 9.87 -2.33 -4.75
N GLY A 94 9.45 -1.41 -5.64
CA GLY A 94 8.49 -1.71 -6.71
C GLY A 94 7.03 -1.85 -6.23
N ILE A 95 6.74 -1.42 -5.00
CA ILE A 95 5.38 -1.37 -4.46
C ILE A 95 4.69 -0.12 -5.00
N THR A 96 3.59 -0.30 -5.71
CA THR A 96 2.80 0.79 -6.29
C THR A 96 1.45 0.99 -5.60
N THR A 97 1.06 0.05 -4.75
CA THR A 97 -0.15 0.16 -3.91
C THR A 97 0.14 -0.42 -2.54
N MET A 98 -0.13 0.38 -1.51
CA MET A 98 0.10 0.02 -0.11
C MET A 98 -1.20 0.11 0.69
N PHE A 99 -1.55 -0.97 1.38
CA PHE A 99 -2.61 -0.98 2.38
C PHE A 99 -2.01 -0.78 3.77
N HIS A 100 -2.16 0.42 4.31
CA HIS A 100 -1.73 0.74 5.67
C HIS A 100 -2.60 0.03 6.69
N SER A 101 -2.03 -0.97 7.35
CA SER A 101 -2.71 -1.85 8.30
C SER A 101 -2.61 -1.31 9.71
N VAL A 102 -3.59 -0.54 10.14
CA VAL A 102 -3.58 0.13 11.44
C VAL A 102 -4.78 -0.30 12.28
N SER A 103 -4.52 -0.61 13.55
CA SER A 103 -5.57 -0.88 14.53
C SER A 103 -5.86 0.35 15.39
N ILE A 104 -7.09 0.45 15.89
CA ILE A 104 -7.47 1.44 16.88
C ILE A 104 -7.42 0.76 18.24
N TRP A 105 -6.40 1.07 19.03
CA TRP A 105 -6.23 0.47 20.34
C TRP A 105 -5.44 1.36 21.31
N GLU A 106 -5.98 1.54 22.50
CA GLU A 106 -5.43 2.39 23.56
C GLU A 106 -5.10 1.54 24.80
N GLY A 107 -4.29 0.50 24.65
CA GLY A 107 -3.87 -0.35 25.75
C GLY A 107 -2.44 -0.06 26.23
N VAL A 108 -2.05 -0.70 27.33
CA VAL A 108 -0.67 -0.65 27.83
C VAL A 108 0.27 -1.24 26.77
N GLY A 109 1.32 -0.49 26.38
CA GLY A 109 2.26 -0.91 25.34
C GLY A 109 1.80 -0.67 23.90
N ALA A 110 0.61 -0.09 23.70
CA ALA A 110 0.15 0.28 22.36
C ALA A 110 1.07 1.30 21.69
N SER A 111 1.28 1.13 20.38
CA SER A 111 1.89 2.18 19.56
C SER A 111 1.07 3.47 19.69
N PRO A 112 1.71 4.64 19.86
CA PRO A 112 1.00 5.92 19.82
C PRO A 112 0.14 6.09 18.56
N MET A 113 0.57 5.48 17.45
CA MET A 113 -0.11 5.55 16.16
C MET A 113 -1.50 4.89 16.15
N ARG A 114 -1.82 4.06 17.14
CA ARG A 114 -3.12 3.38 17.28
C ARG A 114 -4.18 4.21 18.00
N ARG A 115 -3.82 5.41 18.47
CA ARG A 115 -4.78 6.34 19.07
C ARG A 115 -5.79 6.80 18.02
N PRO A 116 -7.08 6.93 18.37
CA PRO A 116 -8.14 7.29 17.42
C PRO A 116 -7.85 8.58 16.61
N GLU A 117 -7.24 9.58 17.25
CA GLU A 117 -6.89 10.85 16.59
C GLU A 117 -5.79 10.69 15.53
N LEU A 118 -4.76 9.87 15.79
CA LEU A 118 -3.68 9.63 14.83
C LEU A 118 -4.12 8.70 13.69
N VAL A 119 -4.95 7.70 14.01
CA VAL A 119 -5.59 6.86 12.97
C VAL A 119 -6.48 7.73 12.06
N ARG A 120 -7.22 8.69 12.62
CA ARG A 120 -8.03 9.63 11.84
C ARG A 120 -7.15 10.49 10.93
N GLN A 121 -6.07 11.04 11.47
CA GLN A 121 -5.12 11.84 10.68
C GLN A 121 -4.54 11.05 9.51
N LEU A 122 -4.11 9.81 9.74
CA LEU A 122 -3.62 8.94 8.67
C LEU A 122 -4.71 8.66 7.62
N ALA A 123 -5.93 8.36 8.05
CA ALA A 123 -7.05 8.13 7.15
C ALA A 123 -7.38 9.38 6.31
N ASP A 124 -7.27 10.59 6.88
CA ASP A 124 -7.45 11.86 6.17
C ASP A 124 -6.36 12.06 5.10
N ILE A 125 -5.11 11.73 5.41
CA ILE A 125 -3.99 11.79 4.46
C ILE A 125 -4.20 10.80 3.32
N ILE A 126 -4.58 9.55 3.63
CA ILE A 126 -4.88 8.55 2.62
C ILE A 126 -6.01 9.01 1.68
N GLU A 127 -7.06 9.61 2.22
CA GLU A 127 -8.17 10.14 1.40
C GLU A 127 -7.71 11.27 0.49
N LYS A 128 -6.92 12.22 1.02
CA LYS A 128 -6.33 13.31 0.23
C LYS A 128 -5.41 12.81 -0.88
N SER A 129 -4.67 11.72 -0.64
CA SER A 129 -3.75 11.14 -1.61
C SER A 129 -4.43 10.70 -2.92
N HIS A 130 -5.74 10.45 -2.91
CA HIS A 130 -6.49 10.08 -4.11
C HIS A 130 -6.68 11.23 -5.10
N THR A 131 -6.51 12.47 -4.65
CA THR A 131 -6.65 13.70 -5.46
C THR A 131 -5.36 14.51 -5.57
N GLN A 132 -4.31 14.10 -4.89
CA GLN A 132 -2.99 14.72 -4.89
C GLN A 132 -1.98 13.82 -5.60
N LEU A 133 -0.87 14.41 -6.05
CA LEU A 133 0.22 13.66 -6.65
C LEU A 133 1.00 12.92 -5.56
N HIS A 134 0.99 11.59 -5.64
CA HIS A 134 1.76 10.68 -4.81
C HIS A 134 2.55 9.68 -5.66
N LEU A 135 3.60 9.09 -5.11
CA LEU A 135 4.43 8.10 -5.81
C LEU A 135 3.74 6.74 -5.92
N ILE A 136 2.83 6.44 -4.97
CA ILE A 136 2.09 5.18 -4.92
C ILE A 136 0.60 5.43 -4.58
N HIS A 137 -0.21 4.42 -4.72
CA HIS A 137 -1.60 4.43 -4.27
C HIS A 137 -1.70 4.01 -2.81
N HIS A 138 -2.11 4.91 -1.93
CA HIS A 138 -2.38 4.59 -0.54
C HIS A 138 -3.79 4.05 -0.35
N ARG A 139 -3.93 3.02 0.50
CA ARG A 139 -5.19 2.40 0.88
C ARG A 139 -5.22 2.23 2.40
N PHE A 140 -6.40 2.31 2.99
CA PHE A 140 -6.57 2.10 4.42
C PHE A 140 -7.10 0.69 4.70
N HIS A 141 -6.31 -0.09 5.42
CA HIS A 141 -6.67 -1.39 5.96
C HIS A 141 -6.91 -1.23 7.47
N MET A 142 -8.16 -1.22 7.87
CA MET A 142 -8.53 -1.17 9.28
C MET A 142 -8.44 -2.55 9.90
N ARG A 143 -7.59 -2.67 10.93
CA ARG A 143 -7.51 -3.85 11.78
C ARG A 143 -8.34 -3.59 13.04
N PHE A 144 -9.47 -4.26 13.17
CA PHE A 144 -10.41 -4.01 14.26
C PHE A 144 -10.38 -5.15 15.27
N GLU A 145 -10.07 -4.82 16.53
CA GLU A 145 -10.13 -5.77 17.65
C GLU A 145 -11.58 -6.01 18.05
N ILE A 146 -12.02 -7.27 18.09
CA ILE A 146 -13.41 -7.63 18.36
C ILE A 146 -13.88 -7.28 19.78
N ASP A 147 -12.95 -7.17 20.72
CA ASP A 147 -13.20 -6.76 22.09
C ASP A 147 -13.25 -5.24 22.28
N ASN A 148 -12.82 -4.45 21.27
CA ASN A 148 -12.81 -2.99 21.33
C ASN A 148 -14.19 -2.40 21.03
N GLN A 149 -15.19 -2.75 21.83
CA GLN A 149 -16.57 -2.30 21.65
C GLN A 149 -16.71 -0.76 21.72
N LYS A 150 -15.84 -0.10 22.46
CA LYS A 150 -15.82 1.38 22.59
C LYS A 150 -15.61 2.07 21.23
N GLN A 151 -14.82 1.47 20.34
CA GLN A 151 -14.49 2.05 19.04
C GLN A 151 -15.39 1.53 17.90
N PHE A 152 -16.34 0.68 18.19
CA PHE A 152 -17.29 0.17 17.20
C PHE A 152 -18.04 1.27 16.43
N PRO A 153 -18.55 2.35 17.09
CA PRO A 153 -19.18 3.46 16.36
C PRO A 153 -18.23 4.14 15.37
N LEU A 154 -16.95 4.32 15.74
CA LEU A 154 -15.94 4.91 14.86
C LEU A 154 -15.65 4.03 13.65
N MET A 155 -15.55 2.72 13.85
CA MET A 155 -15.40 1.75 12.75
C MET A 155 -16.57 1.84 11.77
N LEU A 156 -17.81 1.84 12.28
CA LEU A 156 -19.00 1.95 11.44
C LEU A 156 -19.04 3.27 10.67
N ASP A 157 -18.61 4.37 11.28
CA ASP A 157 -18.57 5.67 10.63
C ASP A 157 -17.59 5.65 9.45
N TYR A 158 -16.39 5.11 9.62
CA TYR A 158 -15.41 4.96 8.55
C TYR A 158 -15.91 4.08 7.40
N LEU A 159 -16.61 2.98 7.71
CA LEU A 159 -17.20 2.13 6.69
C LEU A 159 -18.32 2.85 5.91
N ARG A 160 -19.19 3.59 6.60
CA ARG A 160 -20.25 4.39 5.97
C ARG A 160 -19.71 5.48 5.06
N GLN A 161 -18.62 6.10 5.47
CA GLN A 161 -17.90 7.13 4.67
C GLN A 161 -17.05 6.52 3.55
N LYS A 162 -16.99 5.19 3.43
CA LYS A 162 -16.17 4.47 2.44
C LYS A 162 -14.66 4.78 2.54
N ARG A 163 -14.18 5.11 3.72
CA ARG A 163 -12.78 5.43 3.98
C ARG A 163 -11.90 4.19 4.18
N VAL A 164 -12.52 3.04 4.44
CA VAL A 164 -11.85 1.75 4.62
C VAL A 164 -11.86 0.98 3.32
N HIS A 165 -10.68 0.54 2.88
CA HIS A 165 -10.51 -0.24 1.65
C HIS A 165 -10.41 -1.74 1.93
N LEU A 166 -9.97 -2.11 3.12
CA LEU A 166 -9.90 -3.47 3.64
C LEU A 166 -10.17 -3.43 5.15
N ILE A 167 -10.88 -4.41 5.67
CA ILE A 167 -11.06 -4.58 7.12
C ILE A 167 -10.72 -6.01 7.51
N SER A 168 -10.01 -6.16 8.61
CA SER A 168 -9.82 -7.45 9.28
C SER A 168 -10.28 -7.36 10.73
N PHE A 169 -10.94 -8.40 11.19
CA PHE A 169 -11.33 -8.56 12.58
C PHE A 169 -10.30 -9.44 13.28
N MET A 170 -9.80 -8.96 14.42
CA MET A 170 -8.76 -9.63 15.18
C MET A 170 -9.25 -9.97 16.57
N ASP A 171 -8.79 -11.09 17.07
CA ASP A 171 -8.99 -11.53 18.46
C ASP A 171 -7.62 -11.80 19.11
N HIS A 172 -7.15 -10.85 19.90
CA HIS A 172 -5.95 -10.98 20.73
C HIS A 172 -6.30 -11.24 22.20
N THR A 173 -7.47 -11.80 22.47
CA THR A 173 -7.88 -12.19 23.83
C THR A 173 -6.88 -13.19 24.38
N PRO A 174 -6.30 -12.97 25.60
CA PRO A 174 -5.36 -13.89 26.23
C PRO A 174 -5.95 -15.32 26.32
N GLY A 175 -5.16 -16.30 25.94
CA GLY A 175 -5.58 -17.71 25.88
C GLY A 175 -6.12 -18.18 24.53
N GLN A 176 -6.21 -17.28 23.54
CA GLN A 176 -6.66 -17.60 22.18
C GLN A 176 -5.64 -17.15 21.12
N GLY A 177 -5.78 -17.68 19.92
CA GLY A 177 -5.02 -17.24 18.75
C GLY A 177 -3.50 -17.28 18.94
N GLN A 178 -2.86 -16.12 18.80
CA GLN A 178 -1.42 -15.95 18.98
C GLN A 178 -0.99 -15.96 20.44
N ASP A 179 -1.86 -15.54 21.36
CA ASP A 179 -1.59 -15.33 22.78
C ASP A 179 -2.09 -16.51 23.64
N ARG A 180 -1.72 -17.73 23.23
CA ARG A 180 -2.20 -18.97 23.86
C ARG A 180 -1.74 -19.16 25.31
N ASN A 181 -0.66 -18.51 25.72
CA ASN A 181 -0.08 -18.70 27.05
C ASN A 181 -0.49 -17.55 27.98
N ILE A 182 -1.49 -17.80 28.83
CA ILE A 182 -2.02 -16.84 29.80
C ILE A 182 -0.97 -16.42 30.85
N GLU A 183 0.06 -17.27 31.12
CA GLU A 183 1.09 -16.98 32.12
C GLU A 183 2.11 -15.91 31.70
N VAL A 184 2.09 -15.50 30.43
CA VAL A 184 3.02 -14.51 29.88
C VAL A 184 2.39 -13.10 29.82
N TYR A 185 1.10 -13.00 30.13
CA TYR A 185 0.33 -11.77 30.24
C TYR A 185 0.14 -11.38 31.71
#